data_53d39a24867adac86a17fe30f7376daf
#
_entry.id   53d39a24867adac86a17fe30f7376daf
#
_cell.length_a   1.000
_cell.length_b   1.000
_cell.length_c   1.000
_cell.angle_alpha   90.00
_cell.angle_beta   90.00
_cell.angle_gamma   90.00
#
_symmetry.space_group_name_H-M   'P 1'
#
loop_
_entity.id
_entity.type
_entity.pdbx_description
1 polymer ?
#
loop_
_entity_poly.entity_id
_entity_poly.type
_entity_poly.pdbx_seq_one_letter_code
_entity_poly.pdbx_strand_id
1 'polypeptide(L)'
;MTLSLRSSGAKLMVTVFAFGACAYVTYRIGAQAYVGWCIKQSTKTSLDRALALDPGNCGAEYRLGLHYSFVLTDLDLKRGQELLRTAVRCQPLDSQYWLALAATLEASGDLPEAKAAAQKVSALESHNSVLLWRSGNLLLRMGQLPEAFDLFHRVIEGAPEYLPLVFSTCWKSTGDGDLILHRAVPDTVDSDLAYLDFLSLAQNLDLNALQTAWGRSTGSEQEEPTGKNFDQVSALIRSKGTPEEIHAWDKSVKAALQPRLDEAEKVWDRLLALGEEFDPKKSFNFFQSLLEADRPQEAVKAWDKLVARGILPRREQHLSNDLIVNGGFEAEPINGGLDWRIYPVGGVLVTNDRENRVEGGRSLSVHFEGLRNLDFKHVSQFVPVKPNTVYYFSAFLKSRALSTLSGPHFEIYDYWDDRRDERTGERKVSWKTAEVLGDTEWTKYQLTIHTGPKTDLLVVSLRRQPALELDKRIQGTMWVDDVRLSTIPDTE
;
A
#
# COMPACT_ATOMS: atom_id res chain seq x y z
N MET A 1 19.64 -58.28 42.40
CA MET A 1 20.95 -58.87 42.52
C MET A 1 21.72 -58.08 43.56
N THR A 2 21.79 -58.55 44.81
CA THR A 2 22.52 -57.90 45.92
C THR A 2 23.95 -58.41 45.91
N LEU A 3 24.95 -57.58 45.54
CA LEU A 3 26.34 -57.85 45.60
C LEU A 3 26.76 -57.81 47.10
N SER A 4 26.99 -59.00 47.75
CA SER A 4 27.55 -59.08 49.11
C SER A 4 29.07 -58.97 49.04
N LEU A 5 29.61 -57.82 49.36
CA LEU A 5 31.05 -57.57 49.47
C LEU A 5 31.56 -58.17 50.79
N ARG A 6 32.17 -59.40 50.77
CA ARG A 6 32.58 -60.12 51.96
C ARG A 6 34.05 -59.75 52.49
N SER A 7 34.87 -59.03 51.70
CA SER A 7 36.23 -58.64 52.15
C SER A 7 36.32 -57.12 52.39
N SER A 8 37.06 -56.68 53.40
CA SER A 8 37.31 -55.26 53.66
C SER A 8 37.99 -54.53 52.52
N GLY A 9 38.88 -55.23 51.75
CA GLY A 9 39.54 -54.69 50.58
C GLY A 9 38.55 -54.39 49.39
N ALA A 10 37.57 -55.26 49.17
CA ALA A 10 36.58 -55.08 48.17
C ALA A 10 35.62 -53.91 48.51
N LYS A 11 35.31 -53.70 49.77
CA LYS A 11 34.52 -52.53 50.25
C LYS A 11 35.33 -51.25 50.03
N LEU A 12 36.56 -51.18 50.34
CA LEU A 12 37.42 -50.03 50.15
C LEU A 12 37.55 -49.70 48.67
N MET A 13 37.76 -50.69 47.79
CA MET A 13 37.82 -50.46 46.33
C MET A 13 36.54 -49.89 45.77
N VAL A 14 35.41 -50.41 46.14
CA VAL A 14 34.11 -49.90 45.70
C VAL A 14 33.85 -48.48 46.22
N THR A 15 34.24 -48.18 47.45
CA THR A 15 34.08 -46.81 48.01
C THR A 15 35.01 -45.84 47.30
N VAL A 16 36.23 -46.13 47.01
CA VAL A 16 37.19 -45.29 46.26
C VAL A 16 36.72 -45.12 44.84
N PHE A 17 36.17 -46.15 44.17
CA PHE A 17 35.60 -46.05 42.85
C PHE A 17 34.34 -45.15 42.83
N ALA A 18 33.46 -45.30 43.81
CA ALA A 18 32.24 -44.48 43.94
C ALA A 18 32.63 -43.00 44.18
N PHE A 19 33.56 -42.70 45.07
CA PHE A 19 34.05 -41.33 45.27
C PHE A 19 34.70 -40.76 44.02
N GLY A 20 35.51 -41.53 43.29
CA GLY A 20 36.13 -41.14 42.03
C GLY A 20 35.08 -40.85 40.95
N ALA A 21 34.05 -41.70 40.85
CA ALA A 21 32.96 -41.50 39.93
C ALA A 21 32.11 -40.23 40.28
N CYS A 22 31.81 -40.02 41.56
CA CYS A 22 31.09 -38.81 42.03
C CYS A 22 31.92 -37.54 41.75
N ALA A 23 33.25 -37.57 42.07
CA ALA A 23 34.14 -36.45 41.79
C ALA A 23 34.23 -36.13 40.29
N TYR A 24 34.29 -37.15 39.43
CA TYR A 24 34.32 -37.02 37.99
C TYR A 24 33.00 -36.43 37.47
N VAL A 25 31.84 -36.92 37.93
CA VAL A 25 30.53 -36.39 37.54
C VAL A 25 30.39 -34.94 37.96
N THR A 26 30.75 -34.59 39.20
CA THR A 26 30.70 -33.22 39.72
C THR A 26 31.58 -32.29 38.89
N TYR A 27 32.82 -32.72 38.55
CA TYR A 27 33.71 -31.97 37.67
C TYR A 27 33.11 -31.77 36.28
N ARG A 28 32.53 -32.81 35.68
CA ARG A 28 31.87 -32.72 34.35
C ARG A 28 30.69 -31.74 34.35
N ILE A 29 29.82 -31.78 35.39
CA ILE A 29 28.71 -30.86 35.56
C ILE A 29 29.20 -29.42 35.70
N GLY A 30 30.20 -29.18 36.55
CA GLY A 30 30.83 -27.87 36.73
C GLY A 30 31.49 -27.35 35.45
N ALA A 31 32.20 -28.19 34.71
CA ALA A 31 32.80 -27.83 33.43
C ALA A 31 31.72 -27.44 32.37
N GLN A 32 30.67 -28.23 32.25
CA GLN A 32 29.56 -27.91 31.32
C GLN A 32 28.84 -26.63 31.72
N ALA A 33 28.56 -26.41 33.02
CA ALA A 33 27.98 -25.16 33.49
C ALA A 33 28.84 -23.94 33.16
N TYR A 34 30.18 -24.07 33.33
CA TYR A 34 31.15 -23.03 32.97
C TYR A 34 31.22 -22.80 31.46
N VAL A 35 31.22 -23.85 30.64
CA VAL A 35 31.11 -23.74 29.17
C VAL A 35 29.83 -22.99 28.77
N GLY A 36 28.69 -23.36 29.34
CA GLY A 36 27.42 -22.65 29.10
C GLY A 36 27.47 -21.17 29.47
N TRP A 37 28.13 -20.83 30.59
CA TRP A 37 28.35 -19.44 30.98
C TRP A 37 29.27 -18.70 29.99
N CYS A 38 30.37 -19.32 29.56
CA CYS A 38 31.30 -18.77 28.56
C CYS A 38 30.58 -18.47 27.22
N ILE A 39 29.73 -19.40 26.76
CA ILE A 39 28.92 -19.23 25.54
C ILE A 39 27.94 -18.05 25.69
N LYS A 40 27.31 -17.88 26.86
CA LYS A 40 26.42 -16.80 27.15
C LYS A 40 27.10 -15.43 27.13
N GLN A 41 28.36 -15.34 27.57
CA GLN A 41 29.18 -14.12 27.49
C GLN A 41 29.50 -13.70 26.05
N SER A 42 29.59 -14.66 25.12
CA SER A 42 29.79 -14.44 23.68
C SER A 42 30.98 -13.54 23.31
N THR A 43 31.98 -13.42 24.17
CA THR A 43 33.25 -12.77 23.83
C THR A 43 34.23 -13.78 23.24
N LYS A 44 35.12 -13.34 22.33
CA LYS A 44 36.12 -14.21 21.71
C LYS A 44 36.86 -15.04 22.75
N THR A 45 37.40 -14.38 23.77
CA THR A 45 38.17 -15.06 24.85
C THR A 45 37.34 -16.05 25.66
N SER A 46 36.05 -15.79 25.87
CA SER A 46 35.15 -16.72 26.56
C SER A 46 34.81 -17.91 25.68
N LEU A 47 34.61 -17.71 24.39
CA LEU A 47 34.32 -18.76 23.42
C LEU A 47 35.54 -19.67 23.19
N ASP A 48 36.76 -19.10 23.11
CA ASP A 48 38.01 -19.88 23.05
C ASP A 48 38.20 -20.78 24.31
N ARG A 49 37.86 -20.26 25.51
CA ARG A 49 37.86 -21.05 26.74
C ARG A 49 36.80 -22.15 26.73
N ALA A 50 35.64 -21.87 26.20
CA ALA A 50 34.59 -22.88 26.06
C ALA A 50 35.06 -24.04 25.16
N LEU A 51 35.67 -23.76 24.02
CA LEU A 51 36.19 -24.76 23.08
C LEU A 51 37.44 -25.49 23.65
N ALA A 52 38.25 -24.85 24.49
CA ALA A 52 39.34 -25.50 25.17
C ALA A 52 38.85 -26.57 26.17
N LEU A 53 37.68 -26.39 26.79
CA LEU A 53 37.08 -27.35 27.73
C LEU A 53 36.16 -28.37 27.05
N ASP A 54 35.52 -27.98 25.97
CA ASP A 54 34.61 -28.81 25.20
C ASP A 54 34.79 -28.53 23.69
N PRO A 55 35.83 -29.18 23.07
CA PRO A 55 36.23 -28.92 21.68
C PRO A 55 35.15 -29.23 20.63
N GLY A 56 34.11 -29.97 20.98
CA GLY A 56 33.00 -30.31 20.08
C GLY A 56 31.74 -29.54 20.38
N ASN A 57 31.81 -28.40 21.08
CA ASN A 57 30.64 -27.64 21.43
C ASN A 57 30.14 -26.81 20.24
N CYS A 58 29.06 -27.28 19.60
CA CYS A 58 28.48 -26.69 18.42
C CYS A 58 28.07 -25.20 18.60
N GLY A 59 27.55 -24.87 19.78
CA GLY A 59 27.12 -23.50 20.10
C GLY A 59 28.31 -22.53 20.23
N ALA A 60 29.43 -23.00 20.79
CA ALA A 60 30.66 -22.23 20.89
C ALA A 60 31.30 -22.04 19.49
N GLU A 61 31.38 -23.12 18.68
CA GLU A 61 31.85 -23.05 17.30
C GLU A 61 31.03 -22.08 16.44
N TYR A 62 29.71 -22.17 16.53
CA TYR A 62 28.79 -21.26 15.83
C TYR A 62 29.03 -19.79 16.20
N ARG A 63 29.07 -19.47 17.50
CA ARG A 63 29.25 -18.08 17.96
C ARG A 63 30.62 -17.52 17.64
N LEU A 64 31.67 -18.35 17.78
CA LEU A 64 33.02 -17.96 17.42
C LEU A 64 33.17 -17.82 15.89
N GLY A 65 32.51 -18.67 15.12
CA GLY A 65 32.38 -18.54 13.67
C GLY A 65 31.75 -17.23 13.25
N LEU A 66 30.62 -16.83 13.89
CA LEU A 66 30.01 -15.51 13.69
C LEU A 66 30.97 -14.38 14.06
N HIS A 67 31.70 -14.50 15.16
CA HIS A 67 32.67 -13.48 15.59
C HIS A 67 33.71 -13.22 14.50
N TYR A 68 34.37 -14.27 13.99
CA TYR A 68 35.36 -14.15 12.92
C TYR A 68 34.77 -13.72 11.57
N SER A 69 33.48 -13.94 11.33
CA SER A 69 32.84 -13.59 10.07
C SER A 69 32.35 -12.15 10.03
N PHE A 70 31.98 -11.53 11.16
CA PHE A 70 31.24 -10.25 11.18
C PHE A 70 31.80 -9.18 12.11
N VAL A 71 32.77 -9.50 12.98
CA VAL A 71 33.40 -8.51 13.84
C VAL A 71 34.68 -7.98 13.16
N LEU A 72 34.61 -6.71 12.74
CA LEU A 72 35.64 -6.07 11.90
C LEU A 72 37.05 -6.10 12.49
N THR A 73 37.17 -6.00 13.83
CA THR A 73 38.48 -6.03 14.52
C THR A 73 39.19 -7.39 14.46
N ASP A 74 38.43 -8.45 14.28
CA ASP A 74 38.92 -9.84 14.30
C ASP A 74 38.52 -10.62 13.03
N LEU A 75 38.19 -9.87 11.93
CA LEU A 75 37.67 -10.46 10.70
C LEU A 75 38.62 -11.48 10.07
N ASP A 76 38.21 -12.74 10.06
CA ASP A 76 38.89 -13.87 9.38
C ASP A 76 37.81 -14.80 8.80
N LEU A 77 37.41 -14.53 7.56
CA LEU A 77 36.35 -15.28 6.89
C LEU A 77 36.67 -16.76 6.71
N LYS A 78 37.97 -17.13 6.51
CA LYS A 78 38.40 -18.54 6.39
C LYS A 78 38.19 -19.27 7.69
N ARG A 79 38.63 -18.67 8.78
CA ARG A 79 38.44 -19.24 10.12
C ARG A 79 36.98 -19.32 10.50
N GLY A 80 36.20 -18.27 10.17
CA GLY A 80 34.74 -18.24 10.34
C GLY A 80 34.04 -19.39 9.61
N GLN A 81 34.39 -19.63 8.35
CA GLN A 81 33.86 -20.74 7.56
C GLN A 81 34.17 -22.11 8.15
N GLU A 82 35.44 -22.36 8.57
CA GLU A 82 35.82 -23.62 9.19
C GLU A 82 34.97 -23.94 10.41
N LEU A 83 34.81 -22.97 11.32
CA LEU A 83 34.03 -23.10 12.54
C LEU A 83 32.54 -23.32 12.23
N LEU A 84 31.98 -22.56 11.30
CA LEU A 84 30.59 -22.70 10.92
C LEU A 84 30.30 -24.01 10.18
N ARG A 85 31.22 -24.52 9.35
CA ARG A 85 31.09 -25.85 8.76
C ARG A 85 31.13 -26.95 9.84
N THR A 86 31.92 -26.78 10.89
CA THR A 86 31.95 -27.72 12.01
C THR A 86 30.63 -27.64 12.80
N ALA A 87 30.16 -26.45 13.09
CA ALA A 87 28.86 -26.24 13.75
C ALA A 87 27.70 -26.89 12.98
N VAL A 88 27.62 -26.68 11.65
CA VAL A 88 26.61 -27.30 10.78
C VAL A 88 26.71 -28.83 10.76
N ARG A 89 27.92 -29.39 10.75
CA ARG A 89 28.11 -30.87 10.84
C ARG A 89 27.66 -31.42 12.18
N CYS A 90 27.83 -30.64 13.24
CA CYS A 90 27.43 -31.00 14.59
C CYS A 90 25.88 -30.94 14.75
N GLN A 91 25.22 -29.92 14.22
CA GLN A 91 23.77 -29.76 14.25
C GLN A 91 23.20 -29.45 12.83
N PRO A 92 23.07 -30.47 11.98
CA PRO A 92 22.71 -30.29 10.58
C PRO A 92 21.25 -29.88 10.36
N LEU A 93 20.41 -29.93 11.38
CA LEU A 93 19.02 -29.51 11.36
C LEU A 93 18.78 -28.10 11.90
N ASP A 94 19.84 -27.42 12.38
CA ASP A 94 19.74 -26.04 12.84
C ASP A 94 19.91 -25.09 11.65
N SER A 95 18.80 -24.51 11.22
CA SER A 95 18.72 -23.57 10.09
C SER A 95 19.50 -22.28 10.34
N GLN A 96 19.64 -21.83 11.60
CA GLN A 96 20.43 -20.63 11.91
C GLN A 96 21.93 -20.86 11.61
N TYR A 97 22.44 -22.07 11.81
CA TYR A 97 23.81 -22.40 11.49
C TYR A 97 24.09 -22.41 10.00
N TRP A 98 23.15 -22.95 9.22
CA TRP A 98 23.18 -22.89 7.76
C TRP A 98 23.11 -21.46 7.23
N LEU A 99 22.25 -20.60 7.80
CA LEU A 99 22.14 -19.21 7.41
C LEU A 99 23.43 -18.43 7.69
N ALA A 100 24.04 -18.65 8.84
CA ALA A 100 25.36 -18.04 9.19
C ALA A 100 26.45 -18.47 8.23
N LEU A 101 26.53 -19.78 7.92
CA LEU A 101 27.48 -20.33 6.95
C LEU A 101 27.24 -19.69 5.55
N ALA A 102 25.98 -19.63 5.10
CA ALA A 102 25.62 -19.03 3.82
C ALA A 102 26.05 -17.55 3.71
N ALA A 103 25.80 -16.77 4.76
CA ALA A 103 26.21 -15.37 4.82
C ALA A 103 27.74 -15.19 4.84
N THR A 104 28.47 -16.07 5.50
CA THR A 104 29.94 -16.04 5.55
C THR A 104 30.53 -16.43 4.19
N LEU A 105 29.97 -17.42 3.53
CA LEU A 105 30.36 -17.86 2.18
C LEU A 105 30.10 -16.76 1.14
N GLU A 106 28.93 -16.09 1.22
CA GLU A 106 28.62 -14.93 0.36
C GLU A 106 29.68 -13.83 0.55
N ALA A 107 29.97 -13.47 1.79
CA ALA A 107 30.99 -12.45 2.11
C ALA A 107 32.39 -12.80 1.61
N SER A 108 32.72 -14.08 1.48
CA SER A 108 34.01 -14.54 0.92
C SER A 108 34.02 -14.73 -0.58
N GLY A 109 32.85 -14.58 -1.25
CA GLY A 109 32.69 -14.73 -2.69
C GLY A 109 32.43 -16.16 -3.19
N ASP A 110 32.27 -17.13 -2.29
CA ASP A 110 31.90 -18.50 -2.67
C ASP A 110 30.38 -18.62 -2.86
N LEU A 111 29.89 -18.00 -3.93
CA LEU A 111 28.47 -17.90 -4.21
C LEU A 111 27.77 -19.25 -4.46
N PRO A 112 28.39 -20.26 -5.13
CA PRO A 112 27.73 -21.55 -5.31
C PRO A 112 27.44 -22.28 -4.00
N GLU A 113 28.44 -22.33 -3.07
CA GLU A 113 28.26 -22.97 -1.77
C GLU A 113 27.33 -22.14 -0.87
N ALA A 114 27.39 -20.79 -0.93
CA ALA A 114 26.49 -19.89 -0.23
C ALA A 114 25.04 -20.14 -0.63
N LYS A 115 24.76 -20.26 -1.94
CA LYS A 115 23.42 -20.58 -2.48
C LYS A 115 22.93 -21.92 -1.95
N ALA A 116 23.78 -22.97 -2.00
CA ALA A 116 23.41 -24.29 -1.50
C ALA A 116 23.06 -24.26 0.01
N ALA A 117 23.83 -23.52 0.81
CA ALA A 117 23.60 -23.36 2.25
C ALA A 117 22.29 -22.56 2.51
N ALA A 118 22.00 -21.50 1.74
CA ALA A 118 20.74 -20.74 1.83
C ALA A 118 19.52 -21.59 1.45
N GLN A 119 19.63 -22.41 0.40
CA GLN A 119 18.59 -23.37 0.03
C GLN A 119 18.34 -24.42 1.12
N LYS A 120 19.38 -24.79 1.87
CA LYS A 120 19.23 -25.70 3.01
C LYS A 120 18.39 -25.09 4.14
N VAL A 121 18.54 -23.77 4.39
CA VAL A 121 17.67 -23.03 5.35
C VAL A 121 16.20 -23.15 4.95
N SER A 122 15.90 -22.89 3.69
CA SER A 122 14.53 -22.93 3.19
C SER A 122 13.91 -24.32 3.16
N ALA A 123 14.74 -25.37 3.08
CA ALA A 123 14.30 -26.76 3.16
C ALA A 123 14.03 -27.22 4.60
N LEU A 124 14.78 -26.66 5.58
CA LEU A 124 14.61 -26.98 7.00
C LEU A 124 13.46 -26.18 7.64
N GLU A 125 13.28 -24.94 7.20
CA GLU A 125 12.28 -24.03 7.76
C GLU A 125 11.12 -23.83 6.78
N SER A 126 9.96 -24.37 7.14
CA SER A 126 8.74 -24.18 6.32
C SER A 126 7.93 -22.96 6.73
N HIS A 127 7.99 -22.53 8.00
CA HIS A 127 7.10 -21.53 8.59
C HIS A 127 7.78 -20.39 9.35
N ASN A 128 9.11 -20.39 9.45
CA ASN A 128 9.84 -19.33 10.14
C ASN A 128 10.08 -18.14 9.19
N SER A 129 9.13 -17.22 9.12
CA SER A 129 9.19 -16.06 8.22
C SER A 129 10.46 -15.22 8.40
N VAL A 130 11.01 -15.11 9.60
CA VAL A 130 12.25 -14.36 9.85
C VAL A 130 13.45 -15.02 9.16
N LEU A 131 13.60 -16.33 9.25
CA LEU A 131 14.71 -17.06 8.62
C LEU A 131 14.53 -17.13 7.11
N LEU A 132 13.30 -17.33 6.62
CA LEU A 132 12.97 -17.28 5.20
C LEU A 132 13.27 -15.89 4.61
N TRP A 133 12.87 -14.83 5.29
CA TRP A 133 13.17 -13.45 4.90
C TRP A 133 14.68 -13.18 4.81
N ARG A 134 15.44 -13.60 5.82
CA ARG A 134 16.90 -13.44 5.82
C ARG A 134 17.58 -14.26 4.73
N SER A 135 17.11 -15.48 4.49
CA SER A 135 17.62 -16.34 3.41
C SER A 135 17.26 -15.77 2.02
N GLY A 136 16.04 -15.27 1.83
CA GLY A 136 15.62 -14.60 0.61
C GLY A 136 16.47 -13.36 0.30
N ASN A 137 16.73 -12.51 1.29
CA ASN A 137 17.61 -11.35 1.11
C ASN A 137 19.07 -11.76 0.77
N LEU A 138 19.54 -12.88 1.31
CA LEU A 138 20.85 -13.41 0.97
C LEU A 138 20.90 -13.86 -0.51
N LEU A 139 19.89 -14.62 -0.96
CA LEU A 139 19.74 -15.03 -2.36
C LEU A 139 19.62 -13.81 -3.29
N LEU A 140 18.91 -12.78 -2.85
CA LEU A 140 18.74 -11.53 -3.60
C LEU A 140 20.09 -10.84 -3.86
N ARG A 141 20.94 -10.70 -2.82
CA ARG A 141 22.29 -10.13 -2.97
C ARG A 141 23.20 -10.96 -3.89
N MET A 142 22.97 -12.26 -3.97
CA MET A 142 23.67 -13.16 -4.90
C MET A 142 23.06 -13.14 -6.32
N GLY A 143 22.06 -12.28 -6.60
CA GLY A 143 21.40 -12.18 -7.91
C GLY A 143 20.44 -13.33 -8.23
N GLN A 144 20.07 -14.14 -7.24
CA GLN A 144 19.14 -15.27 -7.41
C GLN A 144 17.70 -14.82 -7.20
N LEU A 145 17.20 -13.94 -8.13
CA LEU A 145 15.89 -13.29 -7.99
C LEU A 145 14.72 -14.29 -7.88
N PRO A 146 14.58 -15.30 -8.78
CA PRO A 146 13.44 -16.20 -8.71
C PRO A 146 13.35 -16.96 -7.38
N GLU A 147 14.49 -17.51 -6.93
CA GLU A 147 14.55 -18.27 -5.67
C GLU A 147 14.31 -17.37 -4.45
N ALA A 148 14.80 -16.13 -4.49
CA ALA A 148 14.55 -15.16 -3.43
C ALA A 148 13.04 -14.83 -3.35
N PHE A 149 12.38 -14.66 -4.49
CA PHE A 149 10.95 -14.33 -4.56
C PHE A 149 10.07 -15.51 -4.12
N ASP A 150 10.44 -16.74 -4.46
CA ASP A 150 9.76 -17.93 -3.96
C ASP A 150 9.83 -18.03 -2.40
N LEU A 151 10.93 -17.55 -1.79
CA LEU A 151 11.00 -17.45 -0.34
C LEU A 151 10.15 -16.30 0.21
N PHE A 152 10.12 -15.16 -0.45
CA PHE A 152 9.28 -14.03 -0.06
C PHE A 152 7.79 -14.35 -0.17
N HIS A 153 7.38 -15.13 -1.15
CA HIS A 153 6.04 -15.69 -1.22
C HIS A 153 5.67 -16.43 0.07
N ARG A 154 6.52 -17.38 0.49
CA ARG A 154 6.32 -18.13 1.74
C ARG A 154 6.36 -17.23 2.99
N VAL A 155 7.16 -16.16 2.97
CA VAL A 155 7.18 -15.16 4.06
C VAL A 155 5.81 -14.49 4.17
N ILE A 156 5.23 -14.06 3.06
CA ILE A 156 3.90 -13.41 3.04
C ILE A 156 2.81 -14.37 3.52
N GLU A 157 2.83 -15.63 3.06
CA GLU A 157 1.85 -16.65 3.49
C GLU A 157 1.88 -16.89 5.01
N GLY A 158 3.08 -16.86 5.62
CA GLY A 158 3.26 -17.11 7.06
C GLY A 158 3.14 -15.85 7.93
N ALA A 159 3.35 -14.66 7.36
CA ALA A 159 3.43 -13.38 8.07
C ALA A 159 3.04 -12.21 7.14
N PRO A 160 1.73 -11.94 6.95
CA PRO A 160 1.25 -10.90 6.04
C PRO A 160 1.74 -9.49 6.39
N GLU A 161 2.19 -9.24 7.61
CA GLU A 161 2.81 -7.98 8.02
C GLU A 161 4.10 -7.63 7.25
N TYR A 162 4.71 -8.60 6.59
CA TYR A 162 5.87 -8.38 5.71
C TYR A 162 5.51 -7.86 4.31
N LEU A 163 4.23 -7.84 3.91
CA LEU A 163 3.79 -7.40 2.57
C LEU A 163 4.46 -6.11 2.09
N PRO A 164 4.42 -4.97 2.82
CA PRO A 164 5.00 -3.72 2.33
C PRO A 164 6.53 -3.81 2.16
N LEU A 165 7.18 -4.53 3.07
CA LEU A 165 8.64 -4.71 3.05
C LEU A 165 9.07 -5.60 1.87
N VAL A 166 8.35 -6.70 1.63
CA VAL A 166 8.61 -7.62 0.52
C VAL A 166 8.42 -6.88 -0.80
N PHE A 167 7.28 -6.20 -1.01
CA PHE A 167 7.01 -5.51 -2.27
C PHE A 167 8.04 -4.42 -2.56
N SER A 168 8.38 -3.61 -1.55
CA SER A 168 9.43 -2.59 -1.69
C SER A 168 10.79 -3.21 -2.04
N THR A 169 11.15 -4.33 -1.42
CA THR A 169 12.42 -5.02 -1.67
C THR A 169 12.47 -5.64 -3.06
N CYS A 170 11.41 -6.35 -3.46
CA CYS A 170 11.30 -6.94 -4.79
C CYS A 170 11.32 -5.87 -5.88
N TRP A 171 10.54 -4.80 -5.72
CA TRP A 171 10.47 -3.72 -6.69
C TRP A 171 11.83 -3.04 -6.89
N LYS A 172 12.54 -2.73 -5.80
CA LYS A 172 13.89 -2.14 -5.85
C LYS A 172 14.92 -3.04 -6.50
N SER A 173 14.73 -4.35 -6.44
CA SER A 173 15.72 -5.32 -6.97
C SER A 173 15.61 -5.53 -8.47
N THR A 174 14.42 -5.38 -9.07
CA THR A 174 14.21 -5.68 -10.48
C THR A 174 13.36 -4.66 -11.22
N GLY A 175 12.35 -4.06 -10.59
CA GLY A 175 11.32 -3.25 -11.27
C GLY A 175 10.41 -4.06 -12.20
N ASP A 176 10.55 -5.38 -12.27
CA ASP A 176 9.74 -6.28 -13.09
C ASP A 176 8.51 -6.73 -12.28
N GLY A 177 7.39 -6.03 -12.50
CA GLY A 177 6.14 -6.30 -11.78
C GLY A 177 5.55 -7.67 -12.08
N ASP A 178 5.75 -8.18 -13.29
CA ASP A 178 5.25 -9.49 -13.73
C ASP A 178 5.98 -10.63 -12.98
N LEU A 179 7.30 -10.54 -12.90
CA LEU A 179 8.11 -11.51 -12.13
C LEU A 179 7.71 -11.48 -10.64
N ILE A 180 7.51 -10.29 -10.07
CA ILE A 180 7.07 -10.12 -8.67
C ILE A 180 5.69 -10.74 -8.47
N LEU A 181 4.74 -10.43 -9.35
CA LEU A 181 3.36 -10.91 -9.28
C LEU A 181 3.29 -12.45 -9.26
N HIS A 182 4.07 -13.11 -10.16
CA HIS A 182 4.00 -14.55 -10.32
C HIS A 182 4.87 -15.35 -9.33
N ARG A 183 5.86 -14.71 -8.70
CA ARG A 183 6.79 -15.42 -7.81
C ARG A 183 6.66 -15.02 -6.35
N ALA A 184 6.46 -13.72 -6.06
CA ALA A 184 6.46 -13.23 -4.69
C ALA A 184 5.06 -13.04 -4.10
N VAL A 185 4.04 -12.76 -4.95
CA VAL A 185 2.68 -12.47 -4.48
C VAL A 185 1.85 -13.75 -4.45
N PRO A 186 1.36 -14.20 -3.27
CA PRO A 186 0.44 -15.32 -3.17
C PRO A 186 -0.87 -15.09 -3.94
N ASP A 187 -1.45 -16.17 -4.50
CA ASP A 187 -2.70 -16.13 -5.25
C ASP A 187 -3.91 -16.01 -4.30
N THR A 188 -4.01 -14.89 -3.60
CA THR A 188 -5.10 -14.56 -2.68
C THR A 188 -5.60 -13.14 -2.90
N VAL A 189 -6.89 -12.91 -2.66
CA VAL A 189 -7.51 -11.58 -2.79
C VAL A 189 -6.78 -10.52 -1.97
N ASP A 190 -6.44 -10.82 -0.72
CA ASP A 190 -5.78 -9.84 0.16
C ASP A 190 -4.36 -9.51 -0.30
N SER A 191 -3.61 -10.49 -0.83
CA SER A 191 -2.26 -10.25 -1.38
C SER A 191 -2.30 -9.44 -2.67
N ASP A 192 -3.25 -9.73 -3.56
CA ASP A 192 -3.45 -8.98 -4.81
C ASP A 192 -3.89 -7.54 -4.53
N LEU A 193 -4.84 -7.33 -3.61
CA LEU A 193 -5.25 -5.99 -3.21
C LEU A 193 -4.11 -5.20 -2.57
N ALA A 194 -3.29 -5.84 -1.73
CA ALA A 194 -2.14 -5.17 -1.13
C ALA A 194 -1.05 -4.82 -2.16
N TYR A 195 -0.83 -5.69 -3.16
CA TYR A 195 0.13 -5.41 -4.23
C TYR A 195 -0.40 -4.34 -5.20
N LEU A 196 -1.69 -4.37 -5.52
CA LEU A 196 -2.38 -3.32 -6.28
C LEU A 196 -2.23 -1.96 -5.60
N ASP A 197 -2.47 -1.90 -4.29
CA ASP A 197 -2.32 -0.69 -3.48
C ASP A 197 -0.86 -0.20 -3.46
N PHE A 198 0.11 -1.11 -3.29
CA PHE A 198 1.53 -0.79 -3.36
C PHE A 198 1.93 -0.17 -4.70
N LEU A 199 1.45 -0.70 -5.82
CA LEU A 199 1.74 -0.19 -7.16
C LEU A 199 1.09 1.17 -7.41
N SER A 200 -0.09 1.38 -6.88
CA SER A 200 -0.93 2.57 -7.13
C SER A 200 -0.47 3.79 -6.34
N LEU A 201 0.08 3.63 -5.15
CA LEU A 201 0.39 4.76 -4.28
C LEU A 201 1.71 5.46 -4.63
N ALA A 202 1.64 6.76 -4.89
CA ALA A 202 2.81 7.60 -5.19
C ALA A 202 3.84 7.62 -4.05
N GLN A 203 3.42 7.45 -2.79
CA GLN A 203 4.32 7.37 -1.63
C GLN A 203 5.28 6.18 -1.68
N ASN A 204 5.00 5.17 -2.50
CA ASN A 204 5.85 4.00 -2.71
C ASN A 204 6.84 4.19 -3.88
N LEU A 205 6.84 5.35 -4.55
CA LEU A 205 7.81 5.69 -5.57
C LEU A 205 9.20 5.94 -4.96
N ASP A 206 10.23 5.81 -5.80
CA ASP A 206 11.59 6.18 -5.40
C ASP A 206 11.71 7.71 -5.33
N LEU A 207 11.74 8.22 -4.11
CA LEU A 207 11.81 9.65 -3.84
C LEU A 207 13.08 10.30 -4.42
N ASN A 208 14.23 9.62 -4.35
CA ASN A 208 15.50 10.15 -4.89
C ASN A 208 15.44 10.26 -6.40
N ALA A 209 14.87 9.25 -7.08
CA ALA A 209 14.67 9.29 -8.53
C ALA A 209 13.70 10.40 -8.93
N LEU A 210 12.62 10.63 -8.16
CA LEU A 210 11.66 11.71 -8.39
C LEU A 210 12.32 13.09 -8.22
N GLN A 211 13.06 13.32 -7.14
CA GLN A 211 13.77 14.56 -6.88
C GLN A 211 14.81 14.85 -7.97
N THR A 212 15.53 13.83 -8.41
CA THR A 212 16.49 13.94 -9.52
C THR A 212 15.79 14.31 -10.85
N ALA A 213 14.64 13.71 -11.14
CA ALA A 213 13.87 14.01 -12.36
C ALA A 213 13.28 15.43 -12.31
N TRP A 214 12.77 15.84 -11.17
CA TRP A 214 12.25 17.18 -10.92
C TRP A 214 13.34 18.25 -11.04
N GLY A 215 14.50 18.07 -10.39
CA GLY A 215 15.63 18.99 -10.46
C GLY A 215 16.17 19.19 -11.89
N ARG A 216 16.23 18.12 -12.69
CA ARG A 216 16.59 18.22 -14.11
C ARG A 216 15.57 19.03 -14.93
N SER A 217 14.29 18.95 -14.61
CA SER A 217 13.23 19.63 -15.35
C SER A 217 13.10 21.11 -15.00
N THR A 218 13.44 21.49 -13.75
CA THR A 218 13.35 22.88 -13.29
C THR A 218 14.63 23.68 -13.46
N GLY A 219 15.77 23.01 -13.72
CA GLY A 219 17.09 23.64 -13.77
C GLY A 219 17.50 24.27 -12.43
N SER A 220 16.85 23.88 -11.36
CA SER A 220 17.04 24.43 -10.02
C SER A 220 18.36 23.89 -9.44
N GLU A 221 19.36 24.75 -9.28
CA GLU A 221 20.53 24.50 -8.42
C GLU A 221 20.19 24.70 -6.94
N GLN A 222 18.92 24.96 -6.62
CA GLN A 222 18.49 25.17 -5.24
C GLN A 222 18.55 23.84 -4.47
N GLU A 223 18.84 23.95 -3.18
CA GLU A 223 18.88 22.83 -2.24
C GLU A 223 17.71 21.89 -2.49
N GLU A 224 18.01 20.62 -2.75
CA GLU A 224 16.99 19.58 -2.91
C GLU A 224 15.98 19.70 -1.79
N PRO A 225 14.66 19.63 -2.07
CA PRO A 225 13.65 19.74 -1.04
C PRO A 225 13.89 18.62 -0.03
N THR A 226 14.43 18.98 1.14
CA THR A 226 14.80 18.04 2.19
C THR A 226 13.54 17.57 2.93
N GLY A 227 13.08 16.41 2.60
CA GLY A 227 12.01 15.69 3.30
C GLY A 227 12.38 14.23 3.47
N LYS A 228 11.86 13.60 4.56
CA LYS A 228 12.14 12.19 4.86
C LYS A 228 11.28 11.21 4.06
N ASN A 229 10.14 11.68 3.51
CA ASN A 229 9.21 10.87 2.75
C ASN A 229 8.51 11.69 1.66
N PHE A 230 7.82 11.00 0.76
CA PHE A 230 7.09 11.58 -0.37
C PHE A 230 6.11 12.69 0.05
N ASP A 231 5.31 12.47 1.09
CA ASP A 231 4.27 13.42 1.51
C ASP A 231 4.87 14.74 1.98
N GLN A 232 5.99 14.69 2.73
CA GLN A 232 6.68 15.88 3.22
C GLN A 232 7.28 16.69 2.06
N VAL A 233 7.91 16.02 1.11
CA VAL A 233 8.51 16.69 -0.08
C VAL A 233 7.41 17.26 -0.95
N SER A 234 6.36 16.51 -1.23
CA SER A 234 5.22 16.95 -2.04
C SER A 234 4.50 18.16 -1.39
N ALA A 235 4.26 18.11 -0.07
CA ALA A 235 3.67 19.23 0.67
C ALA A 235 4.57 20.48 0.66
N LEU A 236 5.89 20.30 0.77
CA LEU A 236 6.85 21.41 0.72
C LEU A 236 6.84 22.08 -0.67
N ILE A 237 6.91 21.30 -1.75
CA ILE A 237 6.87 21.82 -3.12
C ILE A 237 5.54 22.53 -3.37
N ARG A 238 4.40 21.96 -2.96
CA ARG A 238 3.07 22.57 -3.13
C ARG A 238 2.87 23.85 -2.31
N SER A 239 3.56 23.99 -1.17
CA SER A 239 3.40 25.15 -0.29
C SER A 239 4.35 26.30 -0.59
N LYS A 240 5.53 26.02 -1.18
CA LYS A 240 6.61 27.01 -1.39
C LYS A 240 7.08 27.09 -2.84
N GLY A 241 6.78 26.10 -3.66
CA GLY A 241 7.19 26.06 -5.05
C GLY A 241 6.44 27.06 -5.94
N THR A 242 7.07 27.45 -7.02
CA THR A 242 6.42 28.19 -8.12
C THR A 242 5.42 27.29 -8.85
N PRO A 243 4.47 27.85 -9.60
CA PRO A 243 3.55 27.06 -10.43
C PRO A 243 4.29 26.11 -11.39
N GLU A 244 5.42 26.53 -11.94
CA GLU A 244 6.26 25.73 -12.83
C GLU A 244 6.92 24.57 -12.11
N GLU A 245 7.40 24.77 -10.89
CA GLU A 245 8.00 23.73 -10.05
C GLU A 245 6.97 22.70 -9.59
N ILE A 246 5.78 23.14 -9.20
CA ILE A 246 4.65 22.26 -8.86
C ILE A 246 4.25 21.42 -10.07
N HIS A 247 4.09 22.05 -11.24
CA HIS A 247 3.77 21.33 -12.47
C HIS A 247 4.84 20.30 -12.86
N ALA A 248 6.11 20.66 -12.74
CA ALA A 248 7.23 19.75 -13.00
C ALA A 248 7.25 18.55 -12.04
N TRP A 249 6.93 18.78 -10.76
CA TRP A 249 6.78 17.71 -9.76
C TRP A 249 5.65 16.75 -10.12
N ASP A 250 4.44 17.28 -10.36
CA ASP A 250 3.28 16.48 -10.72
C ASP A 250 3.52 15.67 -12.00
N LYS A 251 4.18 16.26 -12.98
CA LYS A 251 4.60 15.56 -14.21
C LYS A 251 5.59 14.42 -13.94
N SER A 252 6.56 14.63 -13.04
CA SER A 252 7.55 13.61 -12.67
C SER A 252 6.88 12.45 -11.92
N VAL A 253 5.96 12.74 -11.00
CA VAL A 253 5.17 11.73 -10.28
C VAL A 253 4.31 10.92 -11.25
N LYS A 254 3.57 11.58 -12.14
CA LYS A 254 2.75 10.91 -13.17
C LYS A 254 3.61 9.99 -14.05
N ALA A 255 4.75 10.47 -14.52
CA ALA A 255 5.65 9.68 -15.37
C ALA A 255 6.20 8.43 -14.63
N ALA A 256 6.51 8.56 -13.35
CA ALA A 256 6.98 7.44 -12.53
C ALA A 256 5.87 6.42 -12.19
N LEU A 257 4.61 6.86 -12.15
CA LEU A 257 3.46 5.98 -11.92
C LEU A 257 3.08 5.15 -13.16
N GLN A 258 3.30 5.64 -14.38
CA GLN A 258 2.86 4.94 -15.60
C GLN A 258 3.24 3.46 -15.64
N PRO A 259 4.54 3.07 -15.55
CA PRO A 259 4.93 1.66 -15.63
C PRO A 259 4.36 0.82 -14.47
N ARG A 260 4.14 1.44 -13.31
CA ARG A 260 3.54 0.75 -12.17
C ARG A 260 2.05 0.51 -12.37
N LEU A 261 1.33 1.44 -13.00
CA LEU A 261 -0.08 1.29 -13.33
C LEU A 261 -0.30 0.24 -14.42
N ASP A 262 0.63 0.10 -15.37
CA ASP A 262 0.59 -0.99 -16.35
C ASP A 262 0.67 -2.37 -15.65
N GLU A 263 1.52 -2.50 -14.63
CA GLU A 263 1.57 -3.71 -13.81
C GLU A 263 0.33 -3.86 -12.91
N ALA A 264 -0.18 -2.75 -12.36
CA ALA A 264 -1.40 -2.74 -11.54
C ALA A 264 -2.62 -3.25 -12.31
N GLU A 265 -2.73 -2.98 -13.62
CA GLU A 265 -3.80 -3.54 -14.46
C GLU A 265 -3.71 -5.07 -14.58
N LYS A 266 -2.51 -5.63 -14.64
CA LYS A 266 -2.33 -7.09 -14.65
C LYS A 266 -2.74 -7.71 -13.31
N VAL A 267 -2.36 -7.06 -12.20
CA VAL A 267 -2.79 -7.46 -10.84
C VAL A 267 -4.31 -7.40 -10.75
N TRP A 268 -4.93 -6.33 -11.26
CA TRP A 268 -6.38 -6.17 -11.30
C TRP A 268 -7.07 -7.32 -12.05
N ASP A 269 -6.53 -7.71 -13.20
CA ASP A 269 -7.07 -8.80 -13.98
C ASP A 269 -6.91 -10.17 -13.29
N ARG A 270 -5.77 -10.41 -12.61
CA ARG A 270 -5.56 -11.60 -11.78
C ARG A 270 -6.53 -11.63 -10.60
N LEU A 271 -6.64 -10.54 -9.84
CA LEU A 271 -7.58 -10.39 -8.72
C LEU A 271 -9.01 -10.77 -9.12
N LEU A 272 -9.46 -10.23 -10.24
CA LEU A 272 -10.79 -10.57 -10.76
C LEU A 272 -10.89 -12.03 -11.23
N ALA A 273 -9.81 -12.63 -11.73
CA ALA A 273 -9.80 -14.02 -12.17
C ALA A 273 -9.93 -15.01 -11.00
N LEU A 274 -9.54 -14.65 -9.76
CA LEU A 274 -9.75 -15.48 -8.57
C LEU A 274 -11.23 -15.78 -8.32
N GLY A 275 -12.14 -14.89 -8.75
CA GLY A 275 -13.59 -15.12 -8.65
C GLY A 275 -14.18 -14.97 -7.26
N GLU A 276 -13.40 -14.53 -6.29
CA GLU A 276 -13.81 -14.28 -4.92
C GLU A 276 -14.41 -12.88 -4.76
N GLU A 277 -15.34 -12.72 -3.81
CA GLU A 277 -15.89 -11.42 -3.45
C GLU A 277 -14.91 -10.64 -2.56
N PHE A 278 -14.84 -9.33 -2.78
CA PHE A 278 -14.06 -8.42 -1.93
C PHE A 278 -14.75 -7.06 -1.79
N ASP A 279 -14.39 -6.29 -0.77
CA ASP A 279 -14.85 -4.92 -0.62
C ASP A 279 -14.19 -4.02 -1.69
N PRO A 280 -14.96 -3.47 -2.64
CA PRO A 280 -14.42 -2.63 -3.72
C PRO A 280 -13.69 -1.39 -3.20
N LYS A 281 -13.96 -0.95 -1.97
CA LYS A 281 -13.28 0.20 -1.34
C LYS A 281 -11.77 -0.04 -1.18
N LYS A 282 -11.34 -1.29 -1.03
CA LYS A 282 -9.92 -1.66 -0.97
C LYS A 282 -9.15 -1.36 -2.27
N SER A 283 -9.84 -1.13 -3.39
CA SER A 283 -9.23 -0.81 -4.70
C SER A 283 -9.28 0.69 -5.06
N PHE A 284 -9.79 1.55 -4.19
CA PHE A 284 -9.99 2.97 -4.55
C PHE A 284 -8.71 3.74 -4.83
N ASN A 285 -7.59 3.38 -4.21
CA ASN A 285 -6.30 3.98 -4.53
C ASN A 285 -5.89 3.70 -5.98
N PHE A 286 -6.17 2.50 -6.49
CA PHE A 286 -5.94 2.17 -7.89
C PHE A 286 -6.77 3.05 -8.84
N PHE A 287 -8.07 3.19 -8.60
CA PHE A 287 -8.93 4.09 -9.40
C PHE A 287 -8.46 5.53 -9.32
N GLN A 288 -8.14 6.02 -8.12
CA GLN A 288 -7.66 7.39 -7.94
C GLN A 288 -6.35 7.63 -8.70
N SER A 289 -5.43 6.69 -8.65
CA SER A 289 -4.15 6.80 -9.35
C SER A 289 -4.29 6.74 -10.86
N LEU A 290 -5.21 5.94 -11.41
CA LEU A 290 -5.55 5.96 -12.83
C LEU A 290 -6.08 7.34 -13.25
N LEU A 291 -7.01 7.91 -12.49
CA LEU A 291 -7.56 9.24 -12.77
C LEU A 291 -6.48 10.32 -12.71
N GLU A 292 -5.61 10.30 -11.69
CA GLU A 292 -4.54 11.29 -11.50
C GLU A 292 -3.36 11.12 -12.46
N ALA A 293 -3.20 9.95 -13.06
CA ALA A 293 -2.15 9.67 -14.03
C ALA A 293 -2.57 9.86 -15.49
N ASP A 294 -3.65 10.60 -15.75
CA ASP A 294 -4.24 10.85 -17.09
C ASP A 294 -4.72 9.55 -17.79
N ARG A 295 -5.25 8.58 -17.01
CA ARG A 295 -5.77 7.29 -17.50
C ARG A 295 -7.25 7.06 -17.16
N PRO A 296 -8.15 8.04 -17.36
CA PRO A 296 -9.54 7.93 -16.92
C PRO A 296 -10.32 6.83 -17.68
N GLN A 297 -9.94 6.51 -18.91
CA GLN A 297 -10.62 5.47 -19.68
C GLN A 297 -10.29 4.05 -19.17
N GLU A 298 -9.09 3.84 -18.65
CA GLU A 298 -8.70 2.61 -17.96
C GLU A 298 -9.46 2.47 -16.64
N ALA A 299 -9.68 3.57 -15.91
CA ALA A 299 -10.52 3.56 -14.72
C ALA A 299 -11.96 3.11 -15.06
N VAL A 300 -12.54 3.58 -16.19
CA VAL A 300 -13.86 3.10 -16.66
C VAL A 300 -13.85 1.61 -16.94
N LYS A 301 -12.86 1.12 -17.69
CA LYS A 301 -12.75 -0.31 -18.01
C LYS A 301 -12.64 -1.18 -16.75
N ALA A 302 -11.82 -0.73 -15.78
CA ALA A 302 -11.67 -1.42 -14.51
C ALA A 302 -12.97 -1.43 -13.71
N TRP A 303 -13.70 -0.31 -13.70
CA TRP A 303 -15.00 -0.19 -13.04
C TRP A 303 -16.07 -1.09 -13.67
N ASP A 304 -16.16 -1.10 -14.99
CA ASP A 304 -17.10 -1.94 -15.73
C ASP A 304 -16.86 -3.45 -15.48
N LYS A 305 -15.60 -3.85 -15.24
CA LYS A 305 -15.28 -5.22 -14.82
C LYS A 305 -15.87 -5.57 -13.44
N LEU A 306 -15.88 -4.63 -12.47
CA LEU A 306 -16.54 -4.83 -11.16
C LEU A 306 -18.06 -4.97 -11.31
N VAL A 307 -18.67 -4.12 -12.15
CA VAL A 307 -20.12 -4.19 -12.45
C VAL A 307 -20.45 -5.51 -13.14
N ALA A 308 -19.66 -5.93 -14.14
CA ALA A 308 -19.86 -7.18 -14.86
C ALA A 308 -19.77 -8.43 -13.95
N ARG A 309 -18.94 -8.34 -12.90
CA ARG A 309 -18.79 -9.37 -11.87
C ARG A 309 -19.88 -9.35 -10.78
N GLY A 310 -20.72 -8.32 -10.77
CA GLY A 310 -21.75 -8.14 -9.73
C GLY A 310 -21.20 -7.67 -8.37
N ILE A 311 -19.93 -7.29 -8.29
CA ILE A 311 -19.32 -6.69 -7.09
C ILE A 311 -19.90 -5.30 -6.84
N LEU A 312 -20.17 -4.57 -7.92
CA LEU A 312 -20.90 -3.30 -7.90
C LEU A 312 -22.27 -3.48 -8.55
N PRO A 313 -23.29 -2.73 -8.11
CA PRO A 313 -24.60 -2.74 -8.73
C PRO A 313 -24.49 -2.33 -10.21
N ARG A 314 -25.31 -2.93 -11.06
CA ARG A 314 -25.40 -2.52 -12.46
C ARG A 314 -25.88 -1.08 -12.52
N ARG A 315 -25.33 -0.29 -13.46
CA ARG A 315 -25.88 1.02 -13.81
C ARG A 315 -27.36 0.84 -14.17
N GLU A 316 -28.21 1.75 -13.73
CA GLU A 316 -29.61 1.74 -14.12
C GLU A 316 -29.72 1.81 -15.63
N GLN A 317 -30.52 0.90 -16.21
CA GLN A 317 -30.50 0.63 -17.64
C GLN A 317 -31.22 1.71 -18.49
N HIS A 318 -31.64 2.84 -17.93
CA HIS A 318 -32.49 3.77 -18.63
C HIS A 318 -31.81 4.51 -19.80
N LEU A 319 -30.48 4.68 -19.79
CA LEU A 319 -29.74 5.19 -20.96
C LEU A 319 -28.37 4.52 -21.04
N SER A 320 -28.16 3.75 -22.09
CA SER A 320 -26.88 3.07 -22.37
C SER A 320 -25.66 4.04 -22.52
N ASN A 321 -25.91 5.35 -22.53
CA ASN A 321 -24.91 6.40 -22.78
C ASN A 321 -24.72 7.36 -21.60
N ASP A 322 -25.34 7.10 -20.44
CA ASP A 322 -25.15 7.93 -19.25
C ASP A 322 -23.78 7.63 -18.60
N LEU A 323 -23.02 8.69 -18.34
CA LEU A 323 -21.68 8.60 -17.73
C LEU A 323 -21.72 8.73 -16.22
N ILE A 324 -22.81 9.24 -15.64
CA ILE A 324 -22.97 9.34 -14.19
C ILE A 324 -23.22 7.93 -13.61
N VAL A 325 -22.49 7.60 -12.56
CA VAL A 325 -22.71 6.39 -11.79
C VAL A 325 -23.67 6.71 -10.65
N ASN A 326 -24.71 5.88 -10.46
CA ASN A 326 -25.67 6.04 -9.35
C ASN A 326 -26.32 7.44 -9.32
N GLY A 327 -26.73 7.97 -10.48
CA GLY A 327 -27.31 9.31 -10.60
C GLY A 327 -28.68 9.47 -9.95
N GLY A 328 -29.46 8.38 -9.83
CA GLY A 328 -30.71 8.30 -9.08
C GLY A 328 -30.53 7.99 -7.59
N PHE A 329 -29.29 7.83 -7.08
CA PHE A 329 -28.97 7.50 -5.69
C PHE A 329 -29.65 6.23 -5.16
N GLU A 330 -29.97 5.29 -6.03
CA GLU A 330 -30.65 4.04 -5.69
C GLU A 330 -29.77 3.09 -4.86
N ALA A 331 -28.47 3.16 -5.03
CA ALA A 331 -27.49 2.52 -4.16
C ALA A 331 -26.87 3.52 -3.18
N GLU A 332 -26.41 3.04 -2.04
CA GLU A 332 -25.62 3.85 -1.10
C GLU A 332 -24.30 4.28 -1.78
N PRO A 333 -23.98 5.58 -1.83
CA PRO A 333 -22.71 6.04 -2.38
C PRO A 333 -21.52 5.42 -1.66
N ILE A 334 -20.59 4.85 -2.42
CA ILE A 334 -19.45 4.12 -1.83
C ILE A 334 -18.25 5.01 -1.50
N ASN A 335 -18.33 6.30 -1.84
CA ASN A 335 -17.33 7.34 -1.53
C ASN A 335 -15.97 7.12 -2.20
N GLY A 336 -15.95 6.66 -3.45
CA GLY A 336 -14.69 6.45 -4.18
C GLY A 336 -14.87 5.84 -5.56
N GLY A 337 -13.78 5.52 -6.22
CA GLY A 337 -13.79 5.06 -7.59
C GLY A 337 -14.47 6.06 -8.52
N LEU A 338 -15.45 5.62 -9.31
CA LEU A 338 -16.25 6.46 -10.18
C LEU A 338 -17.64 6.81 -9.60
N ASP A 339 -17.92 6.44 -8.32
CA ASP A 339 -19.18 6.79 -7.66
C ASP A 339 -19.07 8.15 -6.94
N TRP A 340 -20.19 8.61 -6.41
CA TRP A 340 -20.30 9.85 -5.65
C TRP A 340 -19.38 9.84 -4.42
N ARG A 341 -18.71 10.96 -4.20
CA ARG A 341 -17.91 11.26 -3.00
C ARG A 341 -18.68 12.23 -2.15
N ILE A 342 -19.07 11.81 -0.96
CA ILE A 342 -19.80 12.61 0.01
C ILE A 342 -18.92 12.76 1.24
N TYR A 343 -18.39 13.96 1.43
CA TYR A 343 -17.53 14.26 2.59
C TYR A 343 -18.33 14.94 3.69
N PRO A 344 -18.21 14.50 4.94
CA PRO A 344 -18.90 15.16 6.05
C PRO A 344 -18.41 16.59 6.25
N VAL A 345 -19.34 17.51 6.48
CA VAL A 345 -19.06 18.91 6.80
C VAL A 345 -19.99 19.40 7.90
N GLY A 346 -19.44 20.12 8.88
CA GLY A 346 -20.23 20.61 10.00
C GLY A 346 -21.33 21.59 9.57
N GLY A 347 -22.56 21.31 10.01
CA GLY A 347 -23.76 22.11 9.67
C GLY A 347 -24.48 21.65 8.40
N VAL A 348 -24.11 20.48 7.87
CA VAL A 348 -24.84 19.83 6.77
C VAL A 348 -25.00 18.34 7.06
N LEU A 349 -26.20 17.85 6.88
CA LEU A 349 -26.52 16.42 6.91
C LEU A 349 -26.89 15.97 5.50
N VAL A 350 -26.17 14.99 4.97
CA VAL A 350 -26.44 14.36 3.68
C VAL A 350 -26.93 12.93 3.92
N THR A 351 -28.12 12.59 3.42
CA THR A 351 -28.76 11.29 3.62
C THR A 351 -29.57 10.88 2.38
N ASN A 352 -29.89 9.60 2.25
CA ASN A 352 -30.84 9.13 1.26
C ASN A 352 -32.27 9.34 1.77
N ASP A 353 -33.17 9.87 0.92
CA ASP A 353 -34.59 10.08 1.17
C ASP A 353 -35.41 9.13 0.28
N ARG A 354 -36.42 8.46 0.87
CA ARG A 354 -37.30 7.54 0.16
C ARG A 354 -38.68 8.16 -0.13
N GLU A 355 -39.00 9.29 0.48
CA GLU A 355 -40.29 9.95 0.35
C GLU A 355 -40.28 10.99 -0.76
N ASN A 356 -39.21 11.77 -0.85
CA ASN A 356 -39.03 12.81 -1.88
C ASN A 356 -38.10 12.26 -2.97
N ARG A 357 -38.67 11.85 -4.10
CA ARG A 357 -37.97 11.34 -5.28
C ARG A 357 -38.71 11.66 -6.57
N VAL A 358 -38.01 11.69 -7.67
CA VAL A 358 -38.57 11.84 -9.01
C VAL A 358 -38.80 10.47 -9.62
N GLU A 359 -37.78 9.63 -9.60
CA GLU A 359 -37.78 8.30 -10.19
C GLU A 359 -37.22 7.27 -9.21
N GLY A 360 -37.41 6.00 -9.45
CA GLY A 360 -36.85 4.93 -8.61
C GLY A 360 -37.37 4.91 -7.18
N GLY A 361 -36.51 4.54 -6.23
CA GLY A 361 -36.83 4.32 -4.81
C GLY A 361 -36.26 5.34 -3.84
N ARG A 362 -35.32 6.20 -4.27
CA ARG A 362 -34.57 7.12 -3.40
C ARG A 362 -34.17 8.40 -4.14
N SER A 363 -33.76 9.40 -3.34
CA SER A 363 -33.01 10.57 -3.79
C SER A 363 -31.95 10.94 -2.75
N LEU A 364 -31.06 11.86 -3.07
CA LEU A 364 -30.12 12.44 -2.11
C LEU A 364 -30.73 13.66 -1.43
N SER A 365 -30.84 13.66 -0.10
CA SER A 365 -31.28 14.79 0.72
C SER A 365 -30.07 15.51 1.32
N VAL A 366 -30.01 16.83 1.18
CA VAL A 366 -28.97 17.69 1.76
C VAL A 366 -29.64 18.70 2.67
N HIS A 367 -29.51 18.54 3.96
CA HIS A 367 -30.09 19.43 4.97
C HIS A 367 -29.04 20.38 5.52
N PHE A 368 -29.31 21.68 5.45
CA PHE A 368 -28.47 22.77 5.97
C PHE A 368 -29.03 23.30 7.28
N GLU A 369 -28.21 23.31 8.33
CA GLU A 369 -28.66 23.66 9.69
C GLU A 369 -28.73 25.17 9.99
N GLY A 370 -28.29 26.02 9.09
CA GLY A 370 -28.30 27.48 9.32
C GLY A 370 -27.19 28.04 10.19
N LEU A 371 -26.17 27.24 10.47
CA LEU A 371 -25.13 27.63 11.45
C LEU A 371 -24.03 28.51 10.84
N ARG A 372 -23.71 28.36 9.56
CA ARG A 372 -22.51 28.95 8.94
C ARG A 372 -22.79 29.52 7.55
N ASN A 373 -21.90 30.42 7.12
CA ASN A 373 -21.74 30.78 5.72
C ASN A 373 -20.85 29.72 5.04
N LEU A 374 -21.47 28.68 4.53
CA LEU A 374 -20.77 27.48 4.05
C LEU A 374 -20.18 27.68 2.65
N ASP A 375 -18.94 27.25 2.46
CA ASP A 375 -18.38 26.87 1.16
C ASP A 375 -18.65 25.38 0.94
N PHE A 376 -19.80 25.05 0.32
CA PHE A 376 -20.20 23.65 0.14
C PHE A 376 -19.78 23.13 -1.23
N LYS A 377 -19.05 22.02 -1.24
CA LYS A 377 -18.56 21.27 -2.41
C LYS A 377 -18.30 19.81 -2.05
N HIS A 378 -19.07 19.30 -1.11
CA HIS A 378 -18.77 18.02 -0.43
C HIS A 378 -19.52 16.84 -1.04
N VAL A 379 -20.29 17.07 -2.11
CA VAL A 379 -20.91 16.04 -2.94
C VAL A 379 -20.37 16.20 -4.35
N SER A 380 -19.60 15.24 -4.83
CA SER A 380 -18.99 15.31 -6.16
C SER A 380 -18.76 13.93 -6.76
N GLN A 381 -18.65 13.88 -8.09
CA GLN A 381 -18.28 12.68 -8.84
C GLN A 381 -17.25 13.02 -9.90
N PHE A 382 -16.27 12.14 -10.09
CA PHE A 382 -15.34 12.19 -11.20
C PHE A 382 -15.90 11.42 -12.39
N VAL A 383 -16.01 12.10 -13.52
CA VAL A 383 -16.65 11.56 -14.71
C VAL A 383 -15.67 11.58 -15.88
N PRO A 384 -15.12 10.42 -16.27
CA PRO A 384 -14.32 10.30 -17.48
C PRO A 384 -15.11 10.63 -18.73
N VAL A 385 -14.55 11.49 -19.57
CA VAL A 385 -15.18 12.00 -20.79
C VAL A 385 -14.23 11.92 -21.99
N LYS A 386 -14.73 12.24 -23.19
CA LYS A 386 -13.89 12.34 -24.38
C LYS A 386 -13.59 13.82 -24.67
N PRO A 387 -12.38 14.16 -25.12
CA PRO A 387 -12.05 15.49 -25.60
C PRO A 387 -12.89 15.91 -26.83
N ASN A 388 -13.03 17.22 -27.03
CA ASN A 388 -13.73 17.82 -28.16
C ASN A 388 -15.14 17.27 -28.41
N THR A 389 -15.88 16.97 -27.32
CA THR A 389 -17.17 16.32 -27.37
C THR A 389 -18.23 17.20 -26.69
N VAL A 390 -19.45 17.17 -27.21
CA VAL A 390 -20.60 17.84 -26.60
C VAL A 390 -21.30 16.86 -25.68
N TYR A 391 -21.55 17.31 -24.45
CA TYR A 391 -22.30 16.57 -23.45
C TYR A 391 -23.51 17.36 -22.98
N TYR A 392 -24.55 16.65 -22.62
CA TYR A 392 -25.77 17.18 -22.04
C TYR A 392 -25.87 16.71 -20.61
N PHE A 393 -25.87 17.66 -19.68
CA PHE A 393 -26.06 17.41 -18.26
C PHE A 393 -27.48 17.72 -17.88
N SER A 394 -28.10 16.87 -17.06
CA SER A 394 -29.38 17.17 -16.41
C SER A 394 -29.40 16.65 -14.98
N ALA A 395 -30.21 17.30 -14.12
CA ALA A 395 -30.50 16.87 -12.76
C ALA A 395 -31.83 17.41 -12.32
N PHE A 396 -32.56 16.66 -11.51
CA PHE A 396 -33.76 17.18 -10.84
C PHE A 396 -33.41 17.67 -9.44
N LEU A 397 -33.82 18.88 -9.11
CA LEU A 397 -33.64 19.50 -7.80
C LEU A 397 -34.99 19.94 -7.24
N LYS A 398 -35.15 19.74 -5.91
CA LYS A 398 -36.29 20.20 -5.11
C LYS A 398 -35.76 20.88 -3.86
N SER A 399 -36.46 21.87 -3.30
CA SER A 399 -36.09 22.50 -2.04
C SER A 399 -37.28 22.85 -1.18
N ARG A 400 -37.06 22.89 0.15
CA ARG A 400 -38.00 23.31 1.18
C ARG A 400 -37.32 24.15 2.22
N ALA A 401 -37.94 25.28 2.55
CA ALA A 401 -37.49 26.25 3.55
C ALA A 401 -36.01 26.67 3.34
N LEU A 402 -35.59 26.76 2.07
CA LEU A 402 -34.21 27.09 1.74
C LEU A 402 -34.00 28.61 1.81
N SER A 403 -33.52 29.06 2.94
CA SER A 403 -33.23 30.47 3.22
C SER A 403 -31.76 30.75 2.91
N THR A 404 -31.52 31.45 1.79
CA THR A 404 -30.18 31.88 1.35
C THR A 404 -30.27 32.82 0.17
N LEU A 405 -29.29 33.72 0.01
CA LEU A 405 -29.11 34.57 -1.18
C LEU A 405 -28.05 33.97 -2.15
N SER A 406 -27.35 32.89 -1.78
CA SER A 406 -26.49 32.13 -2.65
C SER A 406 -26.90 30.66 -2.57
N GLY A 407 -27.63 30.22 -3.57
CA GLY A 407 -28.26 28.91 -3.61
C GLY A 407 -27.29 27.79 -4.05
N PRO A 408 -27.58 26.55 -3.63
CA PRO A 408 -26.90 25.40 -4.20
C PRO A 408 -27.19 25.23 -5.68
N HIS A 409 -26.22 24.78 -6.44
CA HIS A 409 -26.31 24.52 -7.87
C HIS A 409 -25.32 23.44 -8.27
N PHE A 410 -25.43 22.85 -9.44
CA PHE A 410 -24.38 22.04 -9.99
C PHE A 410 -23.32 22.91 -10.68
N GLU A 411 -22.06 22.68 -10.31
CA GLU A 411 -20.88 23.20 -10.99
C GLU A 411 -20.12 22.03 -11.60
N ILE A 412 -19.85 22.09 -12.92
CA ILE A 412 -19.11 21.07 -13.65
C ILE A 412 -17.88 21.74 -14.21
N TYR A 413 -16.71 21.09 -14.09
CA TYR A 413 -15.45 21.65 -14.53
C TYR A 413 -14.47 20.58 -14.93
N ASP A 414 -13.45 20.95 -15.75
CA ASP A 414 -12.31 20.12 -16.09
C ASP A 414 -11.44 19.90 -14.85
N TYR A 415 -11.15 18.65 -14.51
CA TYR A 415 -10.33 18.30 -13.33
C TYR A 415 -8.93 18.93 -13.40
N TRP A 416 -8.35 19.01 -14.61
CA TRP A 416 -7.01 19.53 -14.84
C TRP A 416 -6.94 21.05 -14.98
N ASP A 417 -8.07 21.73 -15.17
CA ASP A 417 -8.13 23.19 -15.26
C ASP A 417 -8.35 23.81 -13.88
N ASP A 418 -7.27 24.16 -13.21
CA ASP A 418 -7.30 24.83 -11.91
C ASP A 418 -7.25 26.37 -12.00
N ARG A 419 -7.27 26.94 -13.21
CA ARG A 419 -7.26 28.39 -13.41
C ARG A 419 -8.41 29.06 -12.69
N ARG A 420 -8.06 30.03 -11.83
CA ARG A 420 -9.04 30.77 -11.03
C ARG A 420 -8.99 32.25 -11.32
N ASP A 421 -10.12 32.92 -11.12
CA ASP A 421 -10.18 34.37 -11.09
C ASP A 421 -9.49 34.88 -9.82
N GLU A 422 -8.52 35.79 -9.95
CA GLU A 422 -7.70 36.28 -8.84
C GLU A 422 -8.51 37.05 -7.78
N ARG A 423 -9.64 37.66 -8.19
CA ARG A 423 -10.48 38.45 -7.32
C ARG A 423 -11.53 37.61 -6.60
N THR A 424 -12.17 36.67 -7.30
CA THR A 424 -13.29 35.90 -6.75
C THR A 424 -12.88 34.53 -6.25
N GLY A 425 -11.72 34.03 -6.67
CA GLY A 425 -11.28 32.65 -6.41
C GLY A 425 -12.07 31.57 -7.17
N GLU A 426 -13.01 31.98 -8.03
CA GLU A 426 -13.81 31.07 -8.84
C GLU A 426 -12.99 30.47 -10.00
N ARG A 427 -13.38 29.28 -10.46
CA ARG A 427 -12.79 28.68 -11.66
C ARG A 427 -13.13 29.54 -12.90
N LYS A 428 -12.12 29.80 -13.73
CA LYS A 428 -12.30 30.57 -14.97
C LYS A 428 -13.13 29.84 -16.00
N VAL A 429 -13.08 28.51 -16.00
CA VAL A 429 -13.85 27.64 -16.89
C VAL A 429 -14.64 26.64 -16.06
N SER A 430 -15.92 26.85 -15.98
CA SER A 430 -16.87 25.92 -15.39
C SER A 430 -18.27 26.16 -16.01
N TRP A 431 -19.08 25.11 -16.00
CA TRP A 431 -20.49 25.18 -16.40
C TRP A 431 -21.33 25.08 -15.14
N LYS A 432 -22.30 26.00 -14.98
CA LYS A 432 -23.11 26.09 -13.77
C LYS A 432 -24.58 26.06 -14.12
N THR A 433 -25.36 25.29 -13.38
CA THR A 433 -26.83 25.43 -13.43
C THR A 433 -27.28 26.73 -12.74
N ALA A 434 -28.53 27.09 -12.90
CA ALA A 434 -29.14 28.12 -12.07
C ALA A 434 -29.13 27.68 -10.59
N GLU A 435 -29.04 28.67 -9.70
CA GLU A 435 -29.08 28.43 -8.24
C GLU A 435 -30.53 28.10 -7.80
N VAL A 436 -30.63 27.19 -6.83
CA VAL A 436 -31.90 26.84 -6.19
C VAL A 436 -32.13 27.79 -5.01
N LEU A 437 -33.22 28.52 -5.02
CA LEU A 437 -33.59 29.51 -3.99
C LEU A 437 -35.02 29.26 -3.49
N GLY A 438 -35.24 29.46 -2.19
CA GLY A 438 -36.55 29.34 -1.58
C GLY A 438 -37.14 27.93 -1.64
N ASP A 439 -38.44 27.85 -1.82
CA ASP A 439 -39.16 26.58 -2.00
C ASP A 439 -39.37 26.31 -3.50
N THR A 440 -38.86 25.14 -3.94
CA THR A 440 -39.02 24.70 -5.33
C THR A 440 -39.55 23.26 -5.38
N GLU A 441 -40.54 22.99 -6.22
CA GLU A 441 -40.92 21.63 -6.56
C GLU A 441 -39.84 21.00 -7.47
N TRP A 442 -39.90 19.69 -7.69
CA TRP A 442 -39.01 19.01 -8.58
C TRP A 442 -38.88 19.71 -9.94
N THR A 443 -37.74 20.31 -10.18
CA THR A 443 -37.44 21.09 -11.38
C THR A 443 -36.21 20.51 -12.06
N LYS A 444 -36.28 20.32 -13.36
CA LYS A 444 -35.16 19.83 -14.17
C LYS A 444 -34.22 20.99 -14.51
N TYR A 445 -32.96 20.84 -14.13
CA TYR A 445 -31.88 21.76 -14.47
C TYR A 445 -31.00 21.12 -15.55
N GLN A 446 -30.64 21.87 -16.58
CA GLN A 446 -29.92 21.35 -17.74
C GLN A 446 -28.75 22.25 -18.14
N LEU A 447 -27.68 21.64 -18.69
CA LEU A 447 -26.52 22.33 -19.24
C LEU A 447 -26.03 21.61 -20.50
N THR A 448 -25.51 22.40 -21.45
CA THR A 448 -24.68 21.85 -22.54
C THR A 448 -23.22 22.14 -22.26
N ILE A 449 -22.42 21.13 -22.33
CA ILE A 449 -20.99 21.15 -21.97
C ILE A 449 -20.18 20.83 -23.23
N HIS A 450 -19.20 21.69 -23.54
CA HIS A 450 -18.26 21.47 -24.63
C HIS A 450 -16.88 21.21 -24.05
N THR A 451 -16.41 19.96 -24.12
CA THR A 451 -15.09 19.59 -23.64
C THR A 451 -13.99 20.13 -24.56
N GLY A 452 -12.88 20.59 -23.96
CA GLY A 452 -11.72 21.05 -24.67
C GLY A 452 -10.89 19.92 -25.28
N PRO A 453 -9.82 20.23 -26.01
CA PRO A 453 -8.97 19.23 -26.69
C PRO A 453 -8.16 18.34 -25.73
N LYS A 454 -8.07 18.70 -24.45
CA LYS A 454 -7.34 17.96 -23.41
C LYS A 454 -8.24 17.52 -22.26
N THR A 455 -9.54 17.83 -22.32
CA THR A 455 -10.49 17.50 -21.26
C THR A 455 -10.91 16.06 -21.39
N ASP A 456 -10.42 15.20 -20.52
CA ASP A 456 -10.74 13.78 -20.45
C ASP A 456 -11.36 13.36 -19.11
N LEU A 457 -11.39 14.28 -18.13
CA LEU A 457 -11.98 14.07 -16.80
C LEU A 457 -12.73 15.32 -16.35
N LEU A 458 -14.03 15.17 -16.11
CA LEU A 458 -14.86 16.21 -15.50
C LEU A 458 -15.10 15.91 -14.02
N VAL A 459 -15.29 16.98 -13.26
CA VAL A 459 -15.84 16.91 -11.90
C VAL A 459 -17.26 17.49 -11.94
N VAL A 460 -18.23 16.68 -11.58
CA VAL A 460 -19.61 17.10 -11.33
C VAL A 460 -19.78 17.31 -9.84
N SER A 461 -20.07 18.54 -9.40
CA SER A 461 -20.11 18.91 -8.00
C SER A 461 -21.39 19.68 -7.65
N LEU A 462 -22.02 19.28 -6.56
CA LEU A 462 -23.05 20.09 -5.94
C LEU A 462 -22.35 21.20 -5.13
N ARG A 463 -22.54 22.43 -5.57
CA ARG A 463 -21.79 23.61 -5.14
C ARG A 463 -22.69 24.66 -4.49
N ARG A 464 -22.26 25.23 -3.37
CA ARG A 464 -22.78 26.46 -2.83
C ARG A 464 -21.62 27.35 -2.43
N GLN A 465 -21.60 28.57 -2.92
CA GLN A 465 -20.58 29.56 -2.57
C GLN A 465 -21.00 30.38 -1.36
N PRO A 466 -20.06 30.84 -0.51
CA PRO A 466 -20.38 31.73 0.58
C PRO A 466 -21.01 33.03 0.08
N ALA A 467 -22.14 33.42 0.65
CA ALA A 467 -22.76 34.70 0.34
C ALA A 467 -21.92 35.87 0.89
N LEU A 468 -21.80 36.93 0.12
CA LEU A 468 -21.05 38.15 0.50
C LEU A 468 -21.92 39.14 1.29
N GLU A 469 -23.24 39.00 1.23
CA GLU A 469 -24.22 39.92 1.81
C GLU A 469 -24.61 39.56 3.25
N LEU A 470 -25.50 40.37 3.87
CA LEU A 470 -25.87 40.26 5.28
C LEU A 470 -26.51 38.93 5.67
N ASP A 471 -27.27 38.28 4.78
CA ASP A 471 -27.79 36.93 5.00
C ASP A 471 -26.81 35.86 4.48
N LYS A 472 -25.81 35.61 5.28
CA LYS A 472 -24.69 34.70 4.93
C LYS A 472 -24.98 33.24 5.20
N ARG A 473 -26.06 32.91 5.89
CA ARG A 473 -26.36 31.56 6.32
C ARG A 473 -27.21 30.85 5.27
N ILE A 474 -27.12 29.53 5.26
CA ILE A 474 -28.01 28.68 4.51
C ILE A 474 -28.72 27.72 5.45
N GLN A 475 -30.04 27.70 5.44
CA GLN A 475 -30.88 26.79 6.19
C GLN A 475 -31.92 26.17 5.28
N GLY A 476 -32.38 24.98 5.56
CA GLY A 476 -33.40 24.27 4.81
C GLY A 476 -32.90 22.98 4.19
N THR A 477 -33.72 22.35 3.38
CA THR A 477 -33.41 21.07 2.76
C THR A 477 -33.54 21.16 1.25
N MET A 478 -32.59 20.56 0.56
CA MET A 478 -32.73 20.29 -0.88
C MET A 478 -32.64 18.80 -1.13
N TRP A 479 -33.25 18.37 -2.22
CA TRP A 479 -33.16 17.01 -2.73
C TRP A 479 -32.62 17.04 -4.15
N VAL A 480 -31.81 16.01 -4.46
CA VAL A 480 -31.18 15.80 -5.76
C VAL A 480 -31.55 14.40 -6.25
N ASP A 481 -31.99 14.32 -7.49
CA ASP A 481 -32.35 13.05 -8.10
C ASP A 481 -32.09 13.07 -9.60
N ASP A 482 -31.97 11.89 -10.20
CA ASP A 482 -31.85 11.66 -11.64
C ASP A 482 -30.78 12.54 -12.31
N VAL A 483 -29.58 12.51 -11.76
CA VAL A 483 -28.41 13.22 -12.30
C VAL A 483 -27.85 12.44 -13.49
N ARG A 484 -27.74 13.09 -14.66
CA ARG A 484 -27.31 12.47 -15.90
C ARG A 484 -26.25 13.30 -16.63
N LEU A 485 -25.36 12.64 -17.33
CA LEU A 485 -24.42 13.24 -18.27
C LEU A 485 -24.27 12.32 -19.49
N SER A 486 -24.72 12.75 -20.64
CA SER A 486 -24.72 11.94 -21.85
C SER A 486 -24.31 12.72 -23.10
N THR A 487 -23.96 12.02 -24.18
CA THR A 487 -23.68 12.62 -25.49
C THR A 487 -24.95 12.81 -26.32
N ILE A 488 -26.09 12.34 -25.86
CA ILE A 488 -27.40 12.45 -26.50
C ILE A 488 -28.28 13.33 -25.62
N PRO A 489 -28.93 14.36 -26.18
CA PRO A 489 -29.90 15.15 -25.40
C PRO A 489 -31.01 14.24 -24.86
N ASP A 490 -31.48 14.52 -23.64
CA ASP A 490 -32.68 13.89 -23.13
C ASP A 490 -33.86 14.29 -24.05
N THR A 491 -34.47 13.31 -24.66
CA THR A 491 -35.77 13.57 -25.35
C THR A 491 -36.81 13.87 -24.29
N GLU A 492 -37.49 15.03 -24.45
CA GLU A 492 -38.60 15.46 -23.58
C GLU A 492 -39.71 14.41 -23.48
#